data_8188cdaf9c55054fde1d7fb13ec9d80b
#
_entry.id   8188cdaf9c55054fde1d7fb13ec9d80b
#
_cell.length_a   1.000
_cell.length_b   1.000
_cell.length_c   1.000
_cell.angle_alpha   90.00
_cell.angle_beta   90.00
_cell.angle_gamma   90.00
#
_symmetry.space_group_name_H-M   'P 1'
#
loop_
_entity.id
_entity.type
_entity.pdbx_description
1 polymer ?
#
loop_
_entity_poly.entity_id
_entity_poly.type
_entity_poly.pdbx_seq_one_letter_code
_entity_poly.pdbx_strand_id
1 'polypeptide(L)'
;MAKKEFQAESKKLMDMMINSIYTNKEIFLRELISNASDAIDKLYYKSLTDTSVGMNKGDFRILITRDKENRILTVEDNGIGMTKEELEQNLGTIAHSGSLDFKKDNKDENIDIIGQFGVGFYSAFMVADKLTVISKAYGSDEAWQWESSGAVSYTHLTLPTILLV
;
A
#
# COMPACT_ATOMS: atom_id res chain seq x y z
N MET A 1 7.11 -28.70 -31.25
CA MET A 1 5.89 -27.97 -30.82
C MET A 1 6.32 -26.71 -30.06
N ALA A 2 5.95 -25.52 -30.53
CA ALA A 2 6.26 -24.29 -29.82
C ALA A 2 5.28 -24.12 -28.64
N LYS A 3 5.81 -24.05 -27.41
CA LYS A 3 5.03 -23.75 -26.20
C LYS A 3 4.62 -22.29 -26.27
N LYS A 4 3.32 -22.01 -26.42
CA LYS A 4 2.78 -20.66 -26.30
C LYS A 4 2.16 -20.52 -24.92
N GLU A 5 2.61 -19.50 -24.19
CA GLU A 5 1.99 -19.11 -22.92
C GLU A 5 0.77 -18.22 -23.20
N PHE A 6 -0.26 -18.33 -22.34
CA PHE A 6 -1.41 -17.46 -22.41
C PHE A 6 -0.98 -16.02 -22.08
N GLN A 7 -1.37 -15.07 -22.93
CA GLN A 7 -1.21 -13.65 -22.63
C GLN A 7 -2.50 -13.14 -21.98
N ALA A 8 -2.37 -12.39 -20.92
CA ALA A 8 -3.49 -11.80 -20.21
C ALA A 8 -3.40 -10.27 -20.24
N GLU A 9 -4.53 -9.62 -20.49
CA GLU A 9 -4.67 -8.17 -20.30
C GLU A 9 -4.78 -7.89 -18.79
N SER A 10 -3.72 -7.35 -18.19
CA SER A 10 -3.62 -7.12 -16.75
C SER A 10 -4.79 -6.32 -16.18
N LYS A 11 -5.26 -5.27 -16.89
CA LYS A 11 -6.42 -4.48 -16.47
C LYS A 11 -7.68 -5.31 -16.40
N LYS A 12 -7.95 -6.13 -17.41
CA LYS A 12 -9.15 -6.97 -17.49
C LYS A 12 -9.16 -8.05 -16.42
N LEU A 13 -7.99 -8.65 -16.15
CA LEU A 13 -7.84 -9.60 -15.04
C LEU A 13 -8.08 -8.93 -13.69
N MET A 14 -7.55 -7.73 -13.49
CA MET A 14 -7.74 -6.97 -12.27
C MET A 14 -9.22 -6.61 -12.06
N ASP A 15 -9.90 -6.13 -13.12
CA ASP A 15 -11.33 -5.83 -13.08
C ASP A 15 -12.16 -7.08 -12.74
N MET A 16 -11.82 -8.23 -13.32
CA MET A 16 -12.50 -9.49 -13.02
C MET A 16 -12.26 -9.95 -11.58
N MET A 17 -11.03 -9.84 -11.08
CA MET A 17 -10.69 -10.18 -9.69
C MET A 17 -11.42 -9.30 -8.70
N ILE A 18 -11.38 -7.97 -8.90
CA ILE A 18 -12.05 -7.00 -8.03
C ILE A 18 -13.55 -7.26 -8.00
N ASN A 19 -14.19 -7.41 -9.14
CA ASN A 19 -15.63 -7.66 -9.25
C ASN A 19 -16.05 -9.04 -8.69
N SER A 20 -15.15 -10.01 -8.67
CA SER A 20 -15.43 -11.35 -8.12
C SER A 20 -15.24 -11.42 -6.60
N ILE A 21 -14.28 -10.65 -6.06
CA ILE A 21 -13.94 -10.69 -4.64
C ILE A 21 -14.77 -9.68 -3.85
N TYR A 22 -15.04 -8.52 -4.44
CA TYR A 22 -15.70 -7.42 -3.75
C TYR A 22 -17.06 -7.10 -4.37
N THR A 23 -18.12 -7.48 -3.68
CA THR A 23 -19.51 -7.14 -4.04
C THR A 23 -19.89 -5.70 -3.64
N ASN A 24 -19.19 -5.12 -2.69
CA ASN A 24 -19.49 -3.82 -2.08
C ASN A 24 -18.32 -2.84 -2.30
N LYS A 25 -18.59 -1.72 -2.98
CA LYS A 25 -17.55 -0.71 -3.25
C LYS A 25 -16.94 -0.10 -1.99
N GLU A 26 -17.69 -0.05 -0.90
CA GLU A 26 -17.24 0.49 0.40
C GLU A 26 -16.05 -0.27 1.00
N ILE A 27 -15.84 -1.50 0.56
CA ILE A 27 -14.73 -2.35 1.01
C ILE A 27 -13.37 -1.71 0.72
N PHE A 28 -13.24 -0.88 -0.32
CA PHE A 28 -11.97 -0.22 -0.64
C PHE A 28 -11.40 0.58 0.54
N LEU A 29 -12.26 1.28 1.29
CA LEU A 29 -11.82 2.08 2.42
C LEU A 29 -11.32 1.20 3.57
N ARG A 30 -12.01 0.09 3.83
CA ARG A 30 -11.56 -0.90 4.82
C ARG A 30 -10.20 -1.48 4.45
N GLU A 31 -9.99 -1.81 3.20
CA GLU A 31 -8.71 -2.35 2.72
C GLU A 31 -7.57 -1.32 2.85
N LEU A 32 -7.82 -0.05 2.51
CA LEU A 32 -6.81 1.01 2.69
C LEU A 32 -6.48 1.25 4.17
N ILE A 33 -7.48 1.25 5.05
CA ILE A 33 -7.26 1.38 6.50
C ILE A 33 -6.49 0.16 7.05
N SER A 34 -6.81 -1.04 6.59
CA SER A 34 -6.07 -2.25 6.98
C SER A 34 -4.61 -2.20 6.57
N ASN A 35 -4.32 -1.73 5.36
CA ASN A 35 -2.94 -1.55 4.89
C ASN A 35 -2.19 -0.50 5.72
N ALA A 36 -2.83 0.60 6.05
CA ALA A 36 -2.29 1.63 6.93
C ALA A 36 -2.02 1.09 8.35
N SER A 37 -2.93 0.29 8.90
CA SER A 37 -2.75 -0.40 10.18
C SER A 37 -1.55 -1.35 10.14
N ASP A 38 -1.44 -2.18 9.10
CA ASP A 38 -0.30 -3.09 8.94
C ASP A 38 1.04 -2.33 8.85
N ALA A 39 1.08 -1.16 8.21
CA ALA A 39 2.28 -0.32 8.16
C ALA A 39 2.66 0.22 9.53
N ILE A 40 1.68 0.63 10.34
CA ILE A 40 1.86 1.06 11.71
C ILE A 40 2.35 -0.09 12.58
N ASP A 41 1.73 -1.27 12.50
CA ASP A 41 2.10 -2.43 13.29
C ASP A 41 3.54 -2.87 13.02
N LYS A 42 3.98 -2.81 11.76
CA LYS A 42 5.38 -3.08 11.40
C LYS A 42 6.36 -2.09 12.05
N LEU A 43 6.06 -0.80 12.05
CA LEU A 43 6.92 0.20 12.70
C LEU A 43 6.86 0.08 14.22
N TYR A 44 5.70 -0.17 14.79
CA TYR A 44 5.54 -0.42 16.20
C TYR A 44 6.35 -1.66 16.65
N TYR A 45 6.25 -2.77 15.90
CA TYR A 45 7.05 -3.96 16.17
C TYR A 45 8.56 -3.65 16.15
N LYS A 46 9.01 -2.88 15.17
CA LYS A 46 10.40 -2.43 15.08
C LYS A 46 10.79 -1.60 16.30
N SER A 47 9.92 -0.73 16.79
CA SER A 47 10.18 0.13 17.97
C SER A 47 10.40 -0.65 19.26
N LEU A 48 9.95 -1.90 19.34
CA LEU A 48 10.18 -2.76 20.53
C LEU A 48 11.64 -3.18 20.66
N THR A 49 12.39 -3.18 19.58
CA THR A 49 13.81 -3.58 19.54
C THR A 49 14.75 -2.43 19.16
N ASP A 50 14.24 -1.41 18.50
CA ASP A 50 14.99 -0.26 18.01
C ASP A 50 14.49 1.03 18.68
N THR A 51 15.19 1.47 19.72
CA THR A 51 14.84 2.69 20.48
C THR A 51 14.98 3.98 19.65
N SER A 52 15.68 3.93 18.50
CA SER A 52 15.85 5.09 17.62
C SER A 52 14.54 5.47 16.88
N VAL A 53 13.55 4.58 16.83
CA VAL A 53 12.21 4.88 16.29
C VAL A 53 11.58 6.07 17.03
N GLY A 54 11.79 6.16 18.37
CA GLY A 54 11.41 7.32 19.18
C GLY A 54 9.90 7.60 19.25
N MET A 55 9.06 6.63 18.86
CA MET A 55 7.60 6.76 18.84
C MET A 55 6.98 5.88 19.93
N ASN A 56 6.00 6.46 20.64
CA ASN A 56 5.14 5.72 21.56
C ASN A 56 3.88 5.23 20.85
N LYS A 57 3.19 4.27 21.43
CA LYS A 57 1.96 3.69 20.86
C LYS A 57 0.89 4.76 20.53
N GLY A 58 0.82 5.84 21.31
CA GLY A 58 -0.13 6.93 21.11
C GLY A 58 0.23 7.91 19.97
N ASP A 59 1.44 7.81 19.43
CA ASP A 59 1.92 8.69 18.34
C ASP A 59 1.51 8.18 16.96
N PHE A 60 1.13 6.90 16.86
CA PHE A 60 0.66 6.30 15.62
C PHE A 60 -0.75 6.75 15.28
N ARG A 61 -0.96 7.07 14.00
CA ARG A 61 -2.25 7.56 13.53
C ARG A 61 -2.54 7.16 12.09
N ILE A 62 -3.82 7.08 11.79
CA ILE A 62 -4.35 7.04 10.42
C ILE A 62 -5.23 8.27 10.26
N LEU A 63 -4.95 9.08 9.25
CA LEU A 63 -5.70 10.28 8.93
C LEU A 63 -6.43 10.09 7.60
N ILE A 64 -7.74 10.34 7.60
CA ILE A 64 -8.56 10.27 6.40
C ILE A 64 -9.10 11.66 6.11
N THR A 65 -8.77 12.21 4.95
CA THR A 65 -9.24 13.51 4.51
C THR A 65 -10.00 13.41 3.18
N ARG A 66 -10.95 14.30 2.99
CA ARG A 66 -11.81 14.33 1.81
C ARG A 66 -11.89 15.75 1.25
N ASP A 67 -11.40 15.91 0.03
CA ASP A 67 -11.61 17.09 -0.79
C ASP A 67 -12.74 16.83 -1.79
N LYS A 68 -13.90 17.44 -1.54
CA LYS A 68 -15.08 17.28 -2.39
C LYS A 68 -14.96 17.99 -3.72
N GLU A 69 -14.30 19.15 -3.73
CA GLU A 69 -14.20 20.01 -4.91
C GLU A 69 -13.30 19.35 -5.97
N ASN A 70 -12.17 18.83 -5.53
CA ASN A 70 -11.22 18.13 -6.40
C ASN A 70 -11.51 16.62 -6.51
N ARG A 71 -12.50 16.10 -5.77
CA ARG A 71 -12.86 14.67 -5.74
C ARG A 71 -11.69 13.78 -5.29
N ILE A 72 -10.96 14.22 -4.27
CA ILE A 72 -9.80 13.50 -3.74
C ILE A 72 -10.15 12.94 -2.36
N LEU A 73 -9.85 11.66 -2.16
CA LEU A 73 -9.81 11.01 -0.86
C LEU A 73 -8.36 10.65 -0.55
N THR A 74 -7.90 11.06 0.63
CA THR A 74 -6.55 10.75 1.11
C THR A 74 -6.64 9.88 2.36
N VAL A 75 -5.86 8.80 2.39
CA VAL A 75 -5.63 7.97 3.58
C VAL A 75 -4.14 8.02 3.86
N GLU A 76 -3.79 8.56 5.01
CA GLU A 76 -2.41 8.78 5.44
C GLU A 76 -2.13 8.00 6.72
N ASP A 77 -0.97 7.35 6.80
CA ASP A 77 -0.46 6.74 8.01
C ASP A 77 0.97 7.22 8.30
N ASN A 78 1.41 7.06 9.53
CA ASN A 78 2.77 7.29 9.95
C ASN A 78 3.48 5.98 10.35
N GLY A 79 3.23 4.93 9.58
CA GLY A 79 3.86 3.62 9.74
C GLY A 79 5.25 3.53 9.13
N ILE A 80 5.66 2.31 8.80
CA ILE A 80 7.04 2.00 8.37
C ILE A 80 7.39 2.58 6.99
N GLY A 81 6.39 2.89 6.16
CA GLY A 81 6.60 3.32 4.78
C GLY A 81 7.17 2.23 3.87
N MET A 82 7.51 2.63 2.64
CA MET A 82 8.06 1.74 1.61
C MET A 82 9.20 2.40 0.88
N THR A 83 10.21 1.60 0.51
CA THR A 83 11.27 1.99 -0.43
C THR A 83 10.70 2.02 -1.86
N LYS A 84 11.50 2.49 -2.81
CA LYS A 84 11.15 2.45 -4.24
C LYS A 84 10.84 1.04 -4.71
N GLU A 85 11.72 0.11 -4.38
CA GLU A 85 11.62 -1.30 -4.78
C GLU A 85 10.36 -1.95 -4.19
N GLU A 86 10.07 -1.65 -2.93
CA GLU A 86 8.84 -2.14 -2.27
C GLU A 86 7.58 -1.55 -2.89
N LEU A 87 7.56 -0.26 -3.27
CA LEU A 87 6.45 0.34 -3.99
C LEU A 87 6.21 -0.37 -5.34
N GLU A 88 7.28 -0.59 -6.11
CA GLU A 88 7.20 -1.26 -7.40
C GLU A 88 6.74 -2.72 -7.28
N GLN A 89 7.21 -3.44 -6.28
CA GLN A 89 6.84 -4.84 -6.05
C GLN A 89 5.43 -4.98 -5.47
N ASN A 90 5.12 -4.23 -4.43
CA ASN A 90 3.86 -4.38 -3.70
C ASN A 90 2.66 -3.77 -4.44
N LEU A 91 2.87 -2.71 -5.22
CA LEU A 91 1.80 -2.02 -5.94
C LEU A 91 1.82 -2.31 -7.44
N GLY A 92 2.97 -2.67 -7.99
CA GLY A 92 3.13 -2.99 -9.41
C GLY A 92 2.91 -4.46 -9.75
N THR A 93 2.90 -5.35 -8.76
CA THR A 93 2.71 -6.80 -8.95
C THR A 93 1.43 -7.26 -8.28
N ILE A 94 0.47 -7.76 -9.07
CA ILE A 94 -0.80 -8.27 -8.55
C ILE A 94 -0.56 -9.49 -7.64
N ALA A 95 -1.24 -9.53 -6.51
CA ALA A 95 -1.14 -10.59 -5.50
C ALA A 95 0.24 -10.71 -4.80
N HIS A 96 1.05 -9.67 -4.82
CA HIS A 96 2.24 -9.58 -3.99
C HIS A 96 1.91 -8.86 -2.67
N SER A 97 2.33 -9.41 -1.54
CA SER A 97 2.07 -8.83 -0.21
C SER A 97 3.36 -8.65 0.57
N GLY A 98 3.83 -7.39 0.67
CA GLY A 98 4.96 -7.03 1.52
C GLY A 98 4.68 -7.27 3.02
N SER A 99 3.42 -7.33 3.44
CA SER A 99 3.04 -7.71 4.80
C SER A 99 3.27 -9.19 5.07
N LEU A 100 3.01 -10.05 4.10
CA LEU A 100 3.30 -11.48 4.22
C LEU A 100 4.81 -11.76 4.26
N ASP A 101 5.58 -11.04 3.44
CA ASP A 101 7.04 -11.20 3.41
C ASP A 101 7.65 -10.71 4.72
N PHE A 102 7.21 -9.59 5.27
CA PHE A 102 7.63 -9.10 6.58
C PHE A 102 7.38 -10.14 7.70
N LYS A 103 6.23 -10.81 7.70
CA LYS A 103 5.91 -11.86 8.68
C LYS A 103 6.82 -13.06 8.54
N LYS A 104 7.17 -13.48 7.32
CA LYS A 104 8.10 -14.59 7.07
C LYS A 104 9.51 -14.29 7.60
N ASP A 105 9.98 -13.06 7.41
CA ASP A 105 11.33 -12.65 7.81
C ASP A 105 11.48 -12.51 9.32
N ASN A 106 10.43 -12.14 10.02
CA ASN A 106 10.47 -11.88 11.46
C ASN A 106 10.03 -13.07 12.34
N LYS A 107 9.63 -14.21 11.81
CA LYS A 107 9.30 -15.50 12.48
C LYS A 107 8.57 -15.41 13.84
N ASP A 108 8.00 -14.27 14.16
CA ASP A 108 7.33 -14.03 15.44
C ASP A 108 5.83 -14.26 15.27
N GLU A 109 5.28 -15.24 15.98
CA GLU A 109 3.86 -15.63 15.87
C GLU A 109 2.88 -14.56 16.37
N ASN A 110 3.40 -13.53 17.04
CA ASN A 110 2.59 -12.47 17.66
C ASN A 110 2.38 -11.24 16.75
N ILE A 111 2.87 -11.25 15.51
CA ILE A 111 2.62 -10.17 14.56
C ILE A 111 1.27 -10.42 13.86
N ASP A 112 0.27 -9.63 14.24
CA ASP A 112 -1.06 -9.69 13.64
C ASP A 112 -1.10 -8.78 12.40
N ILE A 113 -0.97 -9.39 11.23
CA ILE A 113 -0.98 -8.70 9.93
C ILE A 113 -2.25 -9.09 9.17
N ILE A 114 -3.02 -8.10 8.75
CA ILE A 114 -4.32 -8.28 8.10
C ILE A 114 -4.16 -8.50 6.58
N GLY A 115 -3.28 -7.75 5.92
CA GLY A 115 -3.10 -7.74 4.46
C GLY A 115 -2.21 -8.87 3.94
N GLN A 116 -2.73 -10.10 3.85
CA GLN A 116 -1.93 -11.27 3.45
C GLN A 116 -1.96 -11.59 1.95
N PHE A 117 -2.95 -11.09 1.20
CA PHE A 117 -3.19 -11.55 -0.17
C PHE A 117 -2.69 -10.62 -1.28
N GLY A 118 -2.28 -9.38 -0.94
CA GLY A 118 -1.75 -8.41 -1.91
C GLY A 118 -2.76 -7.96 -2.98
N VAL A 119 -4.06 -8.10 -2.72
CA VAL A 119 -5.13 -7.70 -3.66
C VAL A 119 -6.02 -6.57 -3.12
N GLY A 120 -5.98 -6.31 -1.82
CA GLY A 120 -6.85 -5.33 -1.16
C GLY A 120 -6.67 -3.91 -1.68
N PHE A 121 -5.43 -3.51 -1.94
CA PHE A 121 -5.08 -2.20 -2.49
C PHE A 121 -5.80 -1.90 -3.81
N TYR A 122 -5.92 -2.89 -4.69
CA TYR A 122 -6.55 -2.71 -6.01
C TYR A 122 -8.06 -2.44 -5.93
N SER A 123 -8.71 -2.72 -4.79
CA SER A 123 -10.12 -2.38 -4.58
C SER A 123 -10.38 -0.86 -4.72
N ALA A 124 -9.37 -0.02 -4.51
CA ALA A 124 -9.47 1.42 -4.69
C ALA A 124 -9.79 1.83 -6.13
N PHE A 125 -9.43 1.02 -7.14
CA PHE A 125 -9.83 1.24 -8.54
C PHE A 125 -11.32 1.04 -8.81
N MET A 126 -12.09 0.50 -7.87
CA MET A 126 -13.56 0.45 -7.96
C MET A 126 -14.20 1.85 -7.86
N VAL A 127 -13.49 2.81 -7.28
CA VAL A 127 -14.01 4.15 -6.97
C VAL A 127 -13.14 5.28 -7.49
N ALA A 128 -11.90 5.01 -7.89
CA ALA A 128 -10.94 6.00 -8.36
C ALA A 128 -10.42 5.67 -9.77
N ASP A 129 -10.33 6.70 -10.59
CA ASP A 129 -9.75 6.60 -11.95
C ASP A 129 -8.21 6.62 -11.90
N LYS A 130 -7.66 7.23 -10.86
CA LYS A 130 -6.21 7.35 -10.64
C LYS A 130 -5.90 7.14 -9.17
N LEU A 131 -4.87 6.35 -8.89
CA LEU A 131 -4.28 6.19 -7.57
C LEU A 131 -2.89 6.81 -7.55
N THR A 132 -2.61 7.54 -6.48
CA THR A 132 -1.28 8.07 -6.17
C THR A 132 -0.89 7.61 -4.78
N VAL A 133 0.26 6.98 -4.65
CA VAL A 133 0.82 6.56 -3.37
C VAL A 133 2.15 7.27 -3.18
N ILE A 134 2.27 8.03 -2.10
CA ILE A 134 3.51 8.69 -1.70
C ILE A 134 4.00 7.98 -0.45
N SER A 135 5.24 7.53 -0.46
CA SER A 135 5.80 6.81 0.67
C SER A 135 7.27 7.16 0.90
N LYS A 136 7.64 7.18 2.16
CA LYS A 136 9.00 7.33 2.63
C LYS A 136 9.28 6.21 3.63
N ALA A 137 10.23 5.33 3.31
CA ALA A 137 10.60 4.25 4.20
C ALA A 137 11.25 4.79 5.48
N TYR A 138 10.96 4.16 6.61
CA TYR A 138 11.62 4.49 7.87
C TYR A 138 13.14 4.40 7.72
N GLY A 139 13.82 5.45 8.16
CA GLY A 139 15.29 5.56 8.07
C GLY A 139 15.82 6.00 6.70
N SER A 140 14.96 6.27 5.73
CA SER A 140 15.32 6.84 4.43
C SER A 140 15.17 8.37 4.44
N ASP A 141 16.01 9.06 3.68
CA ASP A 141 15.86 10.49 3.41
C ASP A 141 15.04 10.77 2.15
N GLU A 142 14.80 9.73 1.33
CA GLU A 142 14.09 9.82 0.06
C GLU A 142 12.63 9.40 0.20
N ALA A 143 11.74 10.16 -0.44
CA ALA A 143 10.35 9.82 -0.61
C ALA A 143 10.04 9.53 -2.09
N TRP A 144 9.22 8.53 -2.33
CA TRP A 144 8.89 8.05 -3.67
C TRP A 144 7.40 8.15 -3.90
N GLN A 145 7.02 8.48 -5.12
CA GLN A 145 5.63 8.53 -5.58
C GLN A 145 5.40 7.47 -6.64
N TRP A 146 4.39 6.66 -6.41
CA TRP A 146 3.86 5.69 -7.38
C TRP A 146 2.48 6.15 -7.84
N GLU A 147 2.22 6.04 -9.13
CA GLU A 147 0.95 6.42 -9.73
C GLU A 147 0.47 5.33 -10.69
N SER A 148 -0.83 5.11 -10.72
CA SER A 148 -1.45 4.21 -11.69
C SER A 148 -2.89 4.61 -12.01
N SER A 149 -3.29 4.37 -13.25
CA SER A 149 -4.69 4.39 -13.73
C SER A 149 -5.25 2.98 -13.96
N GLY A 150 -4.63 1.97 -13.38
CA GLY A 150 -5.03 0.58 -13.47
C GLY A 150 -4.36 -0.25 -14.58
N ALA A 151 -3.91 0.37 -15.66
CA ALA A 151 -3.25 -0.33 -16.79
C ALA A 151 -1.73 -0.20 -16.77
N VAL A 152 -1.23 0.95 -16.30
CA VAL A 152 0.19 1.31 -16.27
C VAL A 152 0.50 1.99 -14.96
N SER A 153 1.69 1.73 -14.41
CA SER A 153 2.20 2.41 -13.21
C SER A 153 3.51 3.13 -13.49
N TYR A 154 3.76 4.19 -12.72
CA TYR A 154 4.97 4.99 -12.77
C TYR A 154 5.47 5.24 -11.36
N THR A 155 6.79 5.12 -11.15
CA THR A 155 7.44 5.44 -9.87
C THR A 155 8.51 6.50 -10.10
N HIS A 156 8.50 7.55 -9.28
CA HIS A 156 9.50 8.61 -9.36
C HIS A 156 9.81 9.18 -7.98
N LEU A 157 10.99 9.80 -7.86
CA LEU A 157 11.42 10.49 -6.65
C LEU A 157 10.54 11.72 -6.43
N THR A 158 10.04 11.91 -5.20
CA THR A 158 9.35 13.12 -4.82
C THR A 158 10.32 14.14 -4.23
N LEU A 159 10.11 15.41 -4.55
CA LEU A 159 10.86 16.46 -3.89
C LEU A 159 10.33 16.68 -2.45
N PRO A 160 11.23 16.99 -1.47
CA PRO A 160 10.86 17.16 -0.06
C PRO A 160 9.77 18.22 0.19
N THR A 161 9.59 19.14 -0.73
CA THR A 161 8.63 20.26 -0.63
C THR A 161 7.16 19.82 -0.80
N ILE A 162 6.89 18.60 -1.24
CA ILE A 162 5.52 18.10 -1.45
C ILE A 162 5.02 17.33 -0.22
N LEU A 163 5.85 17.13 0.76
CA LEU A 163 5.56 16.36 1.99
C LEU A 163 4.96 17.20 3.12
N LEU A 164 4.43 18.37 2.83
CA LEU A 164 3.81 19.24 3.82
C LEU A 164 2.34 19.49 3.47
N VAL A 165 1.59 18.44 3.28
CA VAL A 165 0.12 18.56 3.37
C VAL A 165 -0.42 17.34 4.07
#